data_baffb1fb9788073f95f9edc77a9da8cf
#
_entry.id   baffb1fb9788073f95f9edc77a9da8cf
#
_cell.length_a   1.000
_cell.length_b   1.000
_cell.length_c   1.000
_cell.angle_alpha   90.00
_cell.angle_beta   90.00
_cell.angle_gamma   90.00
#
_symmetry.space_group_name_H-M   'P 1'
#
loop_
_entity.id
_entity.type
_entity.pdbx_description
1 polymer ?
#
loop_
_entity_poly.entity_id
_entity_poly.type
_entity_poly.pdbx_seq_one_letter_code
_entity_poly.pdbx_strand_id
1 'polypeptide(L)'
;MKYIRTHLIKQLVQSEGLRLEVYQDTLGIDTIGVGRNLEDRGITDEELATLDFPNIEAVYEHGITETDAAYLLENDVQIVEEELVRAHPCVDSLDSVRQLVLVDMAFNMGVPRLCKFKKMWAAIHE
;
A
#
# COMPACT_ATOMS: atom_id res chain seq x y z
N MET A 1 -2.28 -9.36 -11.81
CA MET A 1 -3.01 -9.97 -10.69
C MET A 1 -4.48 -10.15 -11.05
N LYS A 2 -5.09 -11.23 -10.56
CA LYS A 2 -6.48 -11.59 -10.91
C LYS A 2 -7.52 -10.99 -9.98
N TYR A 3 -7.13 -10.61 -8.75
CA TYR A 3 -8.08 -10.06 -7.79
C TYR A 3 -8.52 -8.65 -8.19
N ILE A 4 -9.68 -8.23 -7.67
CA ILE A 4 -10.22 -6.89 -7.95
C ILE A 4 -9.59 -5.91 -6.95
N ARG A 5 -8.74 -5.02 -7.45
CA ARG A 5 -7.98 -4.07 -6.61
C ARG A 5 -8.88 -3.17 -5.77
N THR A 6 -10.06 -2.80 -6.27
CA THR A 6 -11.00 -1.99 -5.50
C THR A 6 -11.49 -2.68 -4.23
N HIS A 7 -11.61 -4.01 -4.24
CA HIS A 7 -11.98 -4.76 -3.03
C HIS A 7 -10.87 -4.69 -1.98
N LEU A 8 -9.61 -4.82 -2.41
CA LEU A 8 -8.46 -4.69 -1.51
C LEU A 8 -8.38 -3.28 -0.93
N ILE A 9 -8.58 -2.26 -1.76
CA ILE A 9 -8.52 -0.86 -1.32
C ILE A 9 -9.58 -0.59 -0.24
N LYS A 10 -10.81 -1.05 -0.43
CA LYS A 10 -11.85 -0.92 0.59
C LYS A 10 -11.46 -1.61 1.89
N GLN A 11 -10.90 -2.79 1.80
CA GLN A 11 -10.46 -3.58 2.95
C GLN A 11 -9.33 -2.87 3.71
N LEU A 12 -8.37 -2.30 2.99
CA LEU A 12 -7.26 -1.56 3.60
C LEU A 12 -7.73 -0.27 4.26
N VAL A 13 -8.66 0.45 3.63
CA VAL A 13 -9.24 1.65 4.24
C VAL A 13 -9.92 1.32 5.56
N GLN A 14 -10.64 0.21 5.64
CA GLN A 14 -11.30 -0.22 6.86
C GLN A 14 -10.31 -0.63 7.95
N SER A 15 -9.23 -1.34 7.59
CA SER A 15 -8.27 -1.86 8.57
C SER A 15 -7.23 -0.84 8.99
N GLU A 16 -6.75 -0.01 8.06
CA GLU A 16 -5.70 0.98 8.33
C GLU A 16 -6.26 2.35 8.72
N GLY A 17 -7.48 2.66 8.28
CA GLY A 17 -8.09 3.96 8.45
C GLY A 17 -7.66 4.94 7.35
N LEU A 18 -8.43 6.00 7.19
CA LEU A 18 -8.22 7.04 6.19
C LEU A 18 -8.08 8.38 6.90
N ARG A 19 -6.96 9.08 6.65
CA ARG A 19 -6.71 10.42 7.18
C ARG A 19 -6.41 11.37 6.02
N LEU A 20 -7.14 12.46 5.96
CA LEU A 20 -6.99 13.46 4.89
C LEU A 20 -5.99 14.56 5.25
N GLU A 21 -5.58 14.64 6.50
CA GLU A 21 -4.56 15.56 6.96
C GLU A 21 -3.37 14.79 7.54
N VAL A 22 -2.18 15.41 7.51
CA VAL A 22 -0.99 14.82 8.08
C VAL A 22 -1.19 14.59 9.58
N TYR A 23 -0.86 13.39 10.03
CA TYR A 23 -0.88 13.03 11.44
C TYR A 23 0.38 12.25 11.78
N GLN A 24 0.67 12.11 13.06
CA GLN A 24 1.77 11.28 13.51
C GLN A 24 1.23 9.91 13.92
N ASP A 25 1.89 8.85 13.44
CA ASP A 25 1.53 7.49 13.82
C ASP A 25 2.00 7.19 15.25
N THR A 26 1.84 5.94 15.70
CA THR A 26 2.23 5.53 17.05
C THR A 26 3.72 5.69 17.34
N LEU A 27 4.55 5.76 16.29
CA LEU A 27 6.01 5.96 16.41
C LEU A 27 6.40 7.42 16.20
N GLY A 28 5.44 8.32 16.04
CA GLY A 28 5.69 9.74 15.82
C GLY A 28 6.08 10.08 14.39
N ILE A 29 5.80 9.20 13.43
CA ILE A 29 6.15 9.40 12.02
C ILE A 29 5.02 10.12 11.30
N ASP A 30 5.35 11.18 10.55
CA ASP A 30 4.37 11.89 9.72
C ASP A 30 3.77 10.96 8.69
N THR A 31 2.46 10.89 8.67
CA THR A 31 1.69 9.93 7.86
C THR A 31 0.47 10.61 7.28
N ILE A 32 0.00 10.18 6.12
CA ILE A 32 -1.23 10.70 5.51
C ILE A 32 -1.94 9.60 4.71
N GLY A 33 -3.20 9.82 4.41
CA GLY A 33 -3.98 8.89 3.58
C GLY A 33 -4.23 7.58 4.30
N VAL A 34 -3.88 6.48 3.65
CA VAL A 34 -4.02 5.13 4.20
C VAL A 34 -2.62 4.60 4.54
N GLY A 35 -2.06 5.12 5.62
CA GLY A 35 -0.77 4.68 6.13
C GLY A 35 0.45 5.09 5.32
N ARG A 36 0.37 6.13 4.47
CA ARG A 36 1.53 6.59 3.70
C ARG A 36 2.51 7.32 4.62
N ASN A 37 3.68 6.70 4.85
CA ASN A 37 4.78 7.28 5.63
C ASN A 37 5.45 8.39 4.82
N LEU A 38 5.36 9.64 5.30
CA LEU A 38 5.91 10.80 4.60
C LEU A 38 7.40 11.00 4.86
N GLU A 39 7.96 10.38 5.89
CA GLU A 39 9.37 10.51 6.24
C GLU A 39 10.26 9.54 5.47
N ASP A 40 9.73 8.36 5.11
CA ASP A 40 10.44 7.35 4.35
C ASP A 40 10.06 7.40 2.87
N ARG A 41 8.80 7.05 2.57
CA ARG A 41 8.32 7.02 1.19
C ARG A 41 8.05 8.41 0.62
N GLY A 42 7.52 9.32 1.43
CA GLY A 42 7.15 10.66 1.00
C GLY A 42 6.03 10.64 -0.04
N ILE A 43 5.98 11.68 -0.85
CA ILE A 43 5.13 11.78 -2.04
C ILE A 43 6.04 12.13 -3.19
N THR A 44 6.03 11.34 -4.26
CA THR A 44 6.93 11.55 -5.40
C THR A 44 6.55 12.79 -6.18
N ASP A 45 7.50 13.33 -6.95
CA ASP A 45 7.24 14.49 -7.82
C ASP A 45 6.13 14.20 -8.82
N GLU A 46 6.09 12.98 -9.35
CA GLU A 46 5.03 12.53 -10.25
C GLU A 46 3.67 12.51 -9.56
N GLU A 47 3.60 12.02 -8.33
CA GLU A 47 2.37 12.03 -7.54
C GLU A 47 1.91 13.45 -7.23
N LEU A 48 2.83 14.33 -6.81
CA LEU A 48 2.51 15.74 -6.57
C LEU A 48 1.94 16.40 -7.80
N ALA A 49 2.54 16.17 -8.97
CA ALA A 49 2.05 16.72 -10.23
C ALA A 49 0.66 16.20 -10.56
N THR A 50 0.42 14.91 -10.40
CA THR A 50 -0.89 14.30 -10.67
C THR A 50 -1.98 14.84 -9.75
N LEU A 51 -1.63 15.06 -8.46
CA LEU A 51 -2.56 15.60 -7.47
C LEU A 51 -2.67 17.14 -7.52
N ASP A 52 -1.88 17.78 -8.38
CA ASP A 52 -1.85 19.24 -8.55
C ASP A 52 -1.36 19.99 -7.31
N PHE A 53 -0.34 19.44 -6.63
CA PHE A 53 0.38 20.10 -5.54
C PHE A 53 1.73 20.60 -6.03
N PRO A 54 2.12 21.85 -5.70
CA PRO A 54 3.44 22.38 -6.11
C PRO A 54 4.60 21.73 -5.36
N ASN A 55 4.38 21.29 -4.13
CA ASN A 55 5.40 20.70 -3.27
C ASN A 55 4.75 19.96 -2.10
N ILE A 56 5.57 19.26 -1.30
CA ILE A 56 5.09 18.49 -0.15
C ILE A 56 4.55 19.42 0.97
N GLU A 57 5.10 20.61 1.10
CA GLU A 57 4.66 21.58 2.10
C GLU A 57 3.18 21.94 1.92
N ALA A 58 2.72 22.04 0.67
CA ALA A 58 1.32 22.29 0.37
C ALA A 58 0.42 21.14 0.87
N VAL A 59 0.90 19.90 0.80
CA VAL A 59 0.19 18.73 1.33
C VAL A 59 0.08 18.84 2.86
N TYR A 60 1.16 19.22 3.53
CA TYR A 60 1.15 19.42 4.97
C TYR A 60 0.16 20.53 5.38
N GLU A 61 0.09 21.58 4.59
CA GLU A 61 -0.76 22.74 4.89
C GLU A 61 -2.24 22.48 4.63
N HIS A 62 -2.57 21.85 3.52
CA HIS A 62 -3.96 21.74 3.03
C HIS A 62 -4.57 20.35 3.16
N GLY A 63 -3.75 19.31 3.35
CA GLY A 63 -4.24 17.94 3.32
C GLY A 63 -4.57 17.46 1.90
N ILE A 64 -5.25 16.35 1.80
CA ILE A 64 -5.63 15.70 0.54
C ILE A 64 -7.11 15.34 0.55
N THR A 65 -7.66 15.04 -0.63
CA THR A 65 -9.03 14.55 -0.75
C THR A 65 -9.06 13.01 -0.64
N GLU A 66 -10.26 12.45 -0.50
CA GLU A 66 -10.44 10.99 -0.50
C GLU A 66 -9.96 10.38 -1.82
N THR A 67 -10.23 11.05 -2.95
CA THR A 67 -9.76 10.62 -4.27
C THR A 67 -8.24 10.61 -4.33
N ASP A 68 -7.59 11.64 -3.78
CA ASP A 68 -6.13 11.72 -3.72
C ASP A 68 -5.56 10.56 -2.89
N ALA A 69 -6.18 10.28 -1.74
CA ALA A 69 -5.75 9.19 -0.87
C ALA A 69 -5.87 7.83 -1.57
N ALA A 70 -6.95 7.62 -2.31
CA ALA A 70 -7.15 6.39 -3.09
C ALA A 70 -6.08 6.22 -4.16
N TYR A 71 -5.72 7.31 -4.84
CA TYR A 71 -4.65 7.30 -5.85
C TYR A 71 -3.30 6.91 -5.23
N LEU A 72 -2.95 7.51 -4.09
CA LEU A 72 -1.70 7.18 -3.39
C LEU A 72 -1.70 5.73 -2.92
N LEU A 73 -2.81 5.25 -2.40
CA LEU A 73 -2.94 3.86 -1.95
C LEU A 73 -2.81 2.88 -3.11
N GLU A 74 -3.40 3.19 -4.26
CA GLU A 74 -3.27 2.37 -5.47
C GLU A 74 -1.81 2.23 -5.89
N ASN A 75 -1.05 3.31 -5.84
CA ASN A 75 0.38 3.29 -6.13
C ASN A 75 1.13 2.39 -5.14
N ASP A 76 0.79 2.46 -3.85
CA ASP A 76 1.42 1.63 -2.83
C ASP A 76 1.10 0.15 -3.03
N VAL A 77 -0.15 -0.16 -3.36
CA VAL A 77 -0.57 -1.54 -3.64
C VAL A 77 0.19 -2.10 -4.84
N GLN A 78 0.35 -1.29 -5.90
CA GLN A 78 1.08 -1.71 -7.09
C GLN A 78 2.53 -2.06 -6.77
N ILE A 79 3.20 -1.26 -5.95
CA ILE A 79 4.57 -1.53 -5.52
C ILE A 79 4.65 -2.83 -4.74
N VAL A 80 3.71 -3.05 -3.82
CA VAL A 80 3.66 -4.30 -3.02
C VAL A 80 3.44 -5.51 -3.92
N GLU A 81 2.53 -5.40 -4.91
CA GLU A 81 2.30 -6.48 -5.87
C GLU A 81 3.58 -6.83 -6.64
N GLU A 82 4.28 -5.82 -7.12
CA GLU A 82 5.53 -6.03 -7.88
C GLU A 82 6.60 -6.68 -7.03
N GLU A 83 6.78 -6.22 -5.79
CA GLU A 83 7.75 -6.81 -4.86
C GLU A 83 7.40 -8.27 -4.54
N LEU A 84 6.12 -8.55 -4.31
CA LEU A 84 5.65 -9.89 -3.97
C LEU A 84 5.88 -10.88 -5.11
N VAL A 85 5.53 -10.50 -6.34
CA VAL A 85 5.73 -11.34 -7.52
C VAL A 85 7.22 -11.54 -7.80
N ARG A 86 8.03 -10.52 -7.55
CA ARG A 86 9.50 -10.64 -7.71
C ARG A 86 10.08 -11.64 -6.72
N ALA A 87 9.61 -11.62 -5.48
CA ALA A 87 10.07 -12.54 -4.44
C ALA A 87 9.52 -13.96 -4.65
N HIS A 88 8.27 -14.07 -5.05
CA HIS A 88 7.56 -15.34 -5.24
C HIS A 88 6.72 -15.29 -6.53
N PRO A 89 7.33 -15.58 -7.70
CA PRO A 89 6.62 -15.51 -8.99
C PRO A 89 5.36 -16.37 -9.06
N CYS A 90 5.28 -17.45 -8.27
CA CYS A 90 4.12 -18.34 -8.25
C CYS A 90 2.83 -17.62 -7.82
N VAL A 91 2.93 -16.49 -7.12
CA VAL A 91 1.77 -15.71 -6.69
C VAL A 91 0.90 -15.30 -7.87
N ASP A 92 1.52 -14.98 -9.01
CA ASP A 92 0.79 -14.58 -10.22
C ASP A 92 -0.08 -15.69 -10.80
N SER A 93 0.21 -16.94 -10.45
CA SER A 93 -0.54 -18.13 -10.90
C SER A 93 -1.65 -18.56 -9.93
N LEU A 94 -1.72 -17.95 -8.75
CA LEU A 94 -2.73 -18.30 -7.75
C LEU A 94 -4.11 -17.74 -8.13
N ASP A 95 -5.14 -18.25 -7.48
CA ASP A 95 -6.48 -17.72 -7.62
C ASP A 95 -6.60 -16.32 -7.00
N SER A 96 -7.69 -15.61 -7.34
CA SER A 96 -7.89 -14.24 -6.91
C SER A 96 -8.00 -14.07 -5.40
N VAL A 97 -8.59 -15.03 -4.70
CA VAL A 97 -8.76 -14.98 -3.23
C VAL A 97 -7.40 -15.06 -2.55
N ARG A 98 -6.56 -16.02 -2.95
CA ARG A 98 -5.22 -16.18 -2.38
C ARG A 98 -4.33 -14.99 -2.69
N GLN A 99 -4.41 -14.45 -3.90
CA GLN A 99 -3.66 -13.25 -4.28
C GLN A 99 -4.05 -12.07 -3.39
N LEU A 100 -5.35 -11.84 -3.19
CA LEU A 100 -5.83 -10.74 -2.37
C LEU A 100 -5.32 -10.86 -0.93
N VAL A 101 -5.40 -12.05 -0.34
CA VAL A 101 -4.91 -12.31 1.03
C VAL A 101 -3.42 -12.03 1.13
N LEU A 102 -2.62 -12.51 0.18
CA LEU A 102 -1.17 -12.32 0.21
C LEU A 102 -0.77 -10.86 0.02
N VAL A 103 -1.44 -10.13 -0.87
CA VAL A 103 -1.16 -8.71 -1.05
C VAL A 103 -1.55 -7.91 0.19
N ASP A 104 -2.68 -8.23 0.82
CA ASP A 104 -3.11 -7.59 2.06
C ASP A 104 -2.08 -7.84 3.18
N MET A 105 -1.64 -9.08 3.35
CA MET A 105 -0.60 -9.41 4.33
C MET A 105 0.71 -8.67 4.03
N ALA A 106 1.13 -8.65 2.77
CA ALA A 106 2.36 -7.97 2.36
C ALA A 106 2.28 -6.45 2.58
N PHE A 107 1.12 -5.85 2.34
CA PHE A 107 0.91 -4.43 2.62
C PHE A 107 1.07 -4.12 4.12
N ASN A 108 0.52 -4.98 4.97
CA ASN A 108 0.52 -4.77 6.42
C ASN A 108 1.88 -5.02 7.07
N MET A 109 2.59 -6.06 6.65
CA MET A 109 3.84 -6.46 7.31
C MET A 109 5.11 -6.26 6.50
N GLY A 110 4.97 -5.94 5.21
CA GLY A 110 6.09 -5.86 4.28
C GLY A 110 6.44 -7.21 3.66
N VAL A 111 6.90 -7.19 2.41
CA VAL A 111 7.26 -8.40 1.67
C VAL A 111 8.40 -9.19 2.34
N PRO A 112 9.50 -8.56 2.82
CA PRO A 112 10.57 -9.32 3.48
C PRO A 112 10.10 -10.12 4.67
N ARG A 113 9.20 -9.57 5.48
CA ARG A 113 8.66 -10.25 6.66
C ARG A 113 7.72 -11.38 6.26
N LEU A 114 6.90 -11.17 5.25
CA LEU A 114 6.00 -12.19 4.72
C LEU A 114 6.78 -13.38 4.16
N CYS A 115 7.93 -13.13 3.53
CA CYS A 115 8.78 -14.18 2.97
C CYS A 115 9.34 -15.14 4.04
N LYS A 116 9.29 -14.75 5.32
CA LYS A 116 9.77 -15.61 6.42
C LYS A 116 8.79 -16.71 6.82
N PHE A 117 7.56 -16.71 6.30
CA PHE A 117 6.57 -17.75 6.58
C PHE A 117 6.84 -18.99 5.73
N LYS A 118 7.90 -19.72 6.06
CA LYS A 118 8.43 -20.86 5.28
C LYS A 118 7.39 -21.96 5.03
N LYS A 119 6.62 -22.32 6.06
CA LYS A 119 5.60 -23.37 5.93
C LYS A 119 4.47 -22.97 4.99
N MET A 120 4.05 -21.73 5.06
CA MET A 120 3.02 -21.19 4.17
C MET A 120 3.48 -21.23 2.71
N TRP A 121 4.70 -20.76 2.44
CA TRP A 121 5.25 -20.75 1.09
C TRP A 121 5.47 -22.15 0.55
N ALA A 122 5.93 -23.08 1.40
CA ALA A 122 6.07 -24.48 1.00
C ALA A 122 4.72 -25.08 0.56
N ALA A 123 3.65 -24.79 1.30
CA ALA A 123 2.31 -25.25 0.95
C ALA A 123 1.82 -24.64 -0.36
N ILE A 124 2.08 -23.36 -0.60
CA ILE A 124 1.68 -22.66 -1.83
C ILE A 124 2.43 -23.22 -3.04
N HIS A 125 3.70 -23.60 -2.89
CA HIS A 125 4.54 -24.11 -3.96
C HIS A 125 4.24 -25.59 -4.32
N GLU A 126 3.49 -26.30 -3.49
CA GLU A 126 3.01 -27.63 -3.83
C GLU A 126 2.03 -27.57 -4.98
#